data_7e16df4a439cde8124c99b879c9b30b0
#
_entry.id   7e16df4a439cde8124c99b879c9b30b0
#
_cell.length_a   1.000
_cell.length_b   1.000
_cell.length_c   1.000
_cell.angle_alpha   90.00
_cell.angle_beta   90.00
_cell.angle_gamma   90.00
#
_symmetry.space_group_name_H-M   'P 1'
#
loop_
_entity.id
_entity.type
_entity.pdbx_description
1 polymer ?
#
loop_
_entity_poly.entity_id
_entity_poly.type
_entity_poly.pdbx_seq_one_letter_code
_entity_poly.pdbx_strand_id
1 'polypeptide(L)'
;SALLVGTFRSPRWDHLCHVPFMLRSGPELKFSGIDCLVVRGAAKEPCALSVSRGRVRVVPLPDSPGKPVYELMQMLRQGAPGFRASIVTGPAADRNCPHASASIGGHGSPDRVGLAARMAAKNLKALLLNGVGGLPFREDHPALSKATEKRLKDSGALSNKGFLPVVRTLDDGAEAAKVVRGRLGRNRACYHCPCPCMTWAAPGKTGTGKESILLMDHAGLAALSRKSEDALPLLKRCLELGIDPLAAAQALREDRPLREALDALEALAAAGTPIDDEDYPSAPGIETRDYRILGGGITPLSTGRAWAERAASALILGICPVFMQIAARLDRSDLLRFLSPDMEEVKSLAVRLDGQVEMLLEGKIPEAGV
;
A
#
# COMPACT_ATOMS: atom_id res chain seq x y z
N SER A 1 -13.15 -0.87 3.13
CA SER A 1 -12.44 0.41 3.34
C SER A 1 -12.07 0.97 1.98
N ALA A 2 -12.40 2.22 1.75
CA ALA A 2 -12.06 2.90 0.49
C ALA A 2 -10.55 3.05 0.34
N LEU A 3 -10.03 2.79 -0.86
CA LEU A 3 -8.63 3.02 -1.20
C LEU A 3 -8.45 4.42 -1.80
N LEU A 4 -7.27 4.97 -1.65
CA LEU A 4 -6.73 5.97 -2.55
C LEU A 4 -5.82 5.23 -3.52
N VAL A 5 -6.07 5.34 -4.82
CA VAL A 5 -5.23 4.72 -5.84
C VAL A 5 -4.37 5.80 -6.50
N GLY A 6 -3.07 5.69 -6.35
CA GLY A 6 -2.11 6.49 -7.08
C GLY A 6 -1.88 5.90 -8.46
N THR A 7 -2.25 6.63 -9.52
CA THR A 7 -2.06 6.19 -10.91
C THR A 7 -1.03 7.08 -11.59
N PHE A 8 -0.03 6.47 -12.22
CA PHE A 8 1.07 7.20 -12.83
C PHE A 8 1.80 6.33 -13.86
N ARG A 9 2.55 6.98 -14.77
CA ARG A 9 3.47 6.25 -15.64
C ARG A 9 4.75 5.96 -14.84
N SER A 10 5.05 4.67 -14.64
CA SER A 10 6.22 4.24 -13.88
C SER A 10 7.52 4.72 -14.55
N PRO A 11 8.46 5.31 -13.79
CA PRO A 11 9.77 5.67 -14.35
C PRO A 11 10.65 4.46 -14.64
N ARG A 12 10.28 3.28 -14.11
CA ARG A 12 11.06 2.04 -14.29
C ARG A 12 10.70 1.29 -15.56
N TRP A 13 9.40 1.23 -15.91
CA TRP A 13 8.91 0.34 -16.97
C TRP A 13 8.14 1.05 -18.08
N ASP A 14 8.00 2.36 -17.99
CA ASP A 14 7.22 3.17 -18.95
C ASP A 14 5.76 2.70 -19.15
N HIS A 15 5.22 2.00 -18.16
CA HIS A 15 3.82 1.56 -18.13
C HIS A 15 3.00 2.40 -17.16
N LEU A 16 1.69 2.43 -17.40
CA LEU A 16 0.76 2.97 -16.43
C LEU A 16 0.64 1.99 -15.27
N CYS A 17 0.95 2.46 -14.07
CA CYS A 17 0.93 1.67 -12.83
C CYS A 17 -0.01 2.25 -11.80
N HIS A 18 -0.49 1.41 -10.90
CA HIS A 18 -1.46 1.74 -9.87
C HIS A 18 -0.97 1.30 -8.50
N VAL A 19 -0.97 2.21 -7.53
CA VAL A 19 -0.55 1.94 -6.14
C VAL A 19 -1.75 2.15 -5.22
N PRO A 20 -2.25 1.10 -4.54
CA PRO A 20 -3.36 1.21 -3.61
C PRO A 20 -2.89 1.69 -2.24
N PHE A 21 -3.30 2.87 -1.80
CA PHE A 21 -3.02 3.38 -0.46
C PHE A 21 -4.18 3.10 0.48
N MET A 22 -3.86 2.39 1.56
CA MET A 22 -4.79 1.88 2.56
C MET A 22 -4.93 2.83 3.76
N LEU A 23 -5.27 2.28 4.90
CA LEU A 23 -5.50 2.95 6.20
C LEU A 23 -6.66 3.96 6.13
N ARG A 24 -6.37 5.23 6.08
CA ARG A 24 -7.36 6.32 5.98
C ARG A 24 -7.23 7.13 4.69
N SER A 25 -6.31 6.77 3.78
CA SER A 25 -5.96 7.63 2.64
C SER A 25 -7.15 7.94 1.74
N GLY A 26 -7.90 6.92 1.31
CA GLY A 26 -9.08 7.10 0.49
C GLY A 26 -10.21 7.88 1.21
N PRO A 27 -10.62 7.46 2.42
CA PRO A 27 -11.63 8.20 3.19
C PRO A 27 -11.29 9.67 3.40
N GLU A 28 -10.04 10.00 3.75
CA GLU A 28 -9.67 11.39 4.01
C GLU A 28 -9.70 12.25 2.74
N LEU A 29 -9.36 11.70 1.57
CA LEU A 29 -9.54 12.41 0.30
C LEU A 29 -11.02 12.69 0.02
N LYS A 30 -11.88 11.66 0.15
CA LYS A 30 -13.34 11.81 -0.03
C LYS A 30 -13.94 12.80 0.97
N PHE A 31 -13.58 12.71 2.25
CA PHE A 31 -14.04 13.65 3.28
C PHE A 31 -13.56 15.08 3.07
N SER A 32 -12.50 15.29 2.28
CA SER A 32 -12.08 16.62 1.86
C SER A 32 -12.91 17.19 0.71
N GLY A 33 -13.86 16.41 0.14
CA GLY A 33 -14.70 16.80 -1.00
C GLY A 33 -14.00 16.63 -2.35
N ILE A 34 -12.94 15.84 -2.44
CA ILE A 34 -12.17 15.61 -3.66
C ILE A 34 -12.22 14.11 -4.01
N ASP A 35 -12.63 13.80 -5.23
CA ASP A 35 -12.66 12.44 -5.77
C ASP A 35 -11.40 12.08 -6.54
N CYS A 36 -10.81 13.06 -7.22
CA CYS A 36 -9.62 12.88 -8.03
C CYS A 36 -8.69 14.08 -7.87
N LEU A 37 -7.41 13.82 -7.65
CA LEU A 37 -6.36 14.83 -7.58
C LEU A 37 -5.33 14.58 -8.68
N VAL A 38 -5.26 15.48 -9.66
CA VAL A 38 -4.28 15.41 -10.74
C VAL A 38 -3.10 16.33 -10.44
N VAL A 39 -1.90 15.75 -10.32
CA VAL A 39 -0.66 16.48 -10.05
C VAL A 39 0.16 16.61 -11.32
N ARG A 40 0.23 17.81 -11.91
CA ARG A 40 1.01 18.12 -13.12
C ARG A 40 2.19 19.02 -12.79
N GLY A 41 3.23 18.97 -13.62
CA GLY A 41 4.44 19.77 -13.45
C GLY A 41 5.27 19.32 -12.23
N ALA A 42 6.25 20.14 -11.85
CA ALA A 42 7.12 19.96 -10.70
C ALA A 42 7.26 21.28 -9.94
N ALA A 43 7.37 21.22 -8.63
CA ALA A 43 7.67 22.40 -7.81
C ALA A 43 9.15 22.80 -7.99
N LYS A 44 9.47 24.06 -7.72
CA LYS A 44 10.86 24.56 -7.79
C LYS A 44 11.70 24.03 -6.61
N GLU A 45 11.06 23.78 -5.48
CA GLU A 45 11.68 23.34 -4.24
C GLU A 45 10.85 22.21 -3.61
N PRO A 46 11.41 21.41 -2.70
CA PRO A 46 10.71 20.36 -2.01
C PRO A 46 9.45 20.86 -1.31
N CYS A 47 8.33 20.18 -1.49
CA CYS A 47 7.04 20.59 -0.97
C CYS A 47 6.15 19.41 -0.57
N ALA A 48 5.08 19.71 0.16
CA ALA A 48 3.93 18.84 0.35
C ALA A 48 2.70 19.45 -0.31
N LEU A 49 1.77 18.57 -0.73
CA LEU A 49 0.41 18.96 -1.04
C LEU A 49 -0.47 18.71 0.19
N SER A 50 -1.10 19.74 0.69
CA SER A 50 -2.07 19.66 1.79
C SER A 50 -3.48 19.82 1.24
N VAL A 51 -4.29 18.78 1.42
CA VAL A 51 -5.66 18.69 0.91
C VAL A 51 -6.64 18.74 2.06
N SER A 52 -7.51 19.75 2.07
CA SER A 52 -8.55 19.90 3.07
C SER A 52 -9.68 20.79 2.57
N ARG A 53 -10.94 20.47 2.91
CA ARG A 53 -12.13 21.27 2.59
C ARG A 53 -12.22 21.67 1.11
N GLY A 54 -12.01 20.72 0.20
CA GLY A 54 -12.04 20.96 -1.24
C GLY A 54 -10.88 21.79 -1.79
N ARG A 55 -9.88 22.11 -0.98
CA ARG A 55 -8.74 22.96 -1.36
C ARG A 55 -7.45 22.19 -1.30
N VAL A 56 -6.56 22.50 -2.23
CA VAL A 56 -5.19 21.99 -2.26
C VAL A 56 -4.24 23.16 -2.04
N ARG A 57 -3.30 23.01 -1.13
CA ARG A 57 -2.24 23.99 -0.87
C ARG A 57 -0.89 23.34 -1.07
N VAL A 58 0.03 24.04 -1.69
CA VAL A 58 1.45 23.68 -1.74
C VAL A 58 2.12 24.23 -0.48
N VAL A 59 2.75 23.34 0.29
CA VAL A 59 3.47 23.69 1.53
C VAL A 59 4.96 23.47 1.28
N PRO A 60 5.78 24.53 1.27
CA PRO A 60 7.23 24.40 1.11
C PRO A 60 7.86 23.58 2.24
N LEU A 61 8.83 22.74 1.90
CA LEU A 61 9.56 21.88 2.83
C LEU A 61 11.06 21.89 2.52
N PRO A 62 11.73 23.06 2.57
CA PRO A 62 13.14 23.19 2.16
C PRO A 62 14.08 22.29 2.95
N ASP A 63 13.77 22.02 4.23
CA ASP A 63 14.60 21.21 5.13
C ASP A 63 14.26 19.71 5.08
N SER A 64 13.45 19.26 4.11
CA SER A 64 13.00 17.86 4.03
C SER A 64 13.94 16.91 3.28
N PRO A 65 14.82 17.32 2.37
CA PRO A 65 15.70 16.39 1.67
C PRO A 65 16.59 15.59 2.62
N GLY A 66 16.75 14.30 2.30
CA GLY A 66 17.58 13.38 3.09
C GLY A 66 17.00 12.95 4.44
N LYS A 67 15.88 13.51 4.88
CA LYS A 67 15.27 13.11 6.17
C LYS A 67 14.65 11.72 6.10
N PRO A 68 14.97 10.84 7.06
CA PRO A 68 14.24 9.59 7.25
C PRO A 68 12.73 9.82 7.37
N VAL A 69 11.93 8.85 6.92
CA VAL A 69 10.47 8.99 6.88
C VAL A 69 9.88 9.39 8.24
N TYR A 70 10.41 8.85 9.35
CA TYR A 70 9.90 9.19 10.68
C TYR A 70 10.22 10.64 11.09
N GLU A 71 11.41 11.14 10.77
CA GLU A 71 11.76 12.54 11.03
C GLU A 71 10.92 13.49 10.17
N LEU A 72 10.75 13.15 8.89
CA LEU A 72 9.86 13.90 8.00
C LEU A 72 8.44 13.94 8.55
N MET A 73 7.91 12.82 9.04
CA MET A 73 6.59 12.76 9.65
C MET A 73 6.47 13.63 10.92
N GLN A 74 7.50 13.71 11.74
CA GLN A 74 7.53 14.61 12.90
C GLN A 74 7.51 16.08 12.46
N MET A 75 8.34 16.45 11.48
CA MET A 75 8.37 17.81 10.91
C MET A 75 7.01 18.19 10.32
N LEU A 76 6.38 17.30 9.57
CA LEU A 76 5.06 17.53 8.97
C LEU A 76 3.97 17.73 10.03
N ARG A 77 4.01 17.00 11.14
CA ARG A 77 3.05 17.15 12.25
C ARG A 77 3.21 18.48 12.98
N GLN A 78 4.42 19.01 13.04
CA GLN A 78 4.71 20.34 13.64
C GLN A 78 4.32 21.47 12.68
N GLY A 79 4.71 21.37 11.41
CA GLY A 79 4.54 22.45 10.44
C GLY A 79 3.15 22.51 9.78
N ALA A 80 2.44 21.38 9.69
CA ALA A 80 1.12 21.29 9.07
C ALA A 80 0.19 20.41 9.94
N PRO A 81 -0.18 20.85 11.14
CA PRO A 81 -0.97 20.06 12.06
C PRO A 81 -2.37 19.78 11.49
N GLY A 82 -2.94 18.64 11.90
CA GLY A 82 -4.34 18.30 11.63
C GLY A 82 -4.57 17.35 10.46
N PHE A 83 -3.56 16.94 9.68
CA PHE A 83 -3.77 15.89 8.68
C PHE A 83 -4.00 14.53 9.38
N ARG A 84 -4.88 13.72 8.79
CA ARG A 84 -5.30 12.42 9.33
C ARG A 84 -4.76 11.24 8.52
N ALA A 85 -4.36 11.49 7.27
CA ALA A 85 -3.64 10.55 6.44
C ALA A 85 -2.53 11.26 5.68
N SER A 86 -1.47 10.53 5.38
CA SER A 86 -0.35 11.06 4.58
C SER A 86 0.29 9.95 3.76
N ILE A 87 0.83 10.35 2.61
CA ILE A 87 1.71 9.55 1.77
C ILE A 87 3.01 10.32 1.71
N VAL A 88 4.12 9.70 2.08
CA VAL A 88 5.41 10.38 2.22
C VAL A 88 6.52 9.59 1.55
N THR A 89 7.51 10.30 1.02
CA THR A 89 8.72 9.71 0.45
C THR A 89 9.88 9.83 1.42
N GLY A 90 10.80 8.88 1.38
CA GLY A 90 12.04 8.89 2.18
C GLY A 90 13.27 9.37 1.41
N PRO A 91 14.47 9.27 2.04
CA PRO A 91 15.75 9.68 1.43
C PRO A 91 16.08 8.96 0.12
N ALA A 92 15.66 7.70 -0.04
CA ALA A 92 15.88 6.96 -1.28
C ALA A 92 15.25 7.65 -2.49
N ALA A 93 14.06 8.24 -2.33
CA ALA A 93 13.40 8.97 -3.40
C ALA A 93 14.17 10.25 -3.78
N ASP A 94 14.74 10.97 -2.80
CA ASP A 94 15.53 12.18 -3.03
C ASP A 94 16.79 11.91 -3.87
N ARG A 95 17.29 10.69 -3.81
CA ARG A 95 18.46 10.23 -4.56
C ARG A 95 18.10 9.51 -5.86
N ASN A 96 16.84 9.59 -6.28
CA ASN A 96 16.28 8.91 -7.46
C ASN A 96 16.50 7.39 -7.44
N CYS A 97 16.54 6.78 -6.25
CA CYS A 97 16.62 5.33 -6.14
C CYS A 97 15.41 4.69 -6.83
N PRO A 98 15.61 3.79 -7.80
CA PRO A 98 14.49 3.17 -8.53
C PRO A 98 13.62 2.28 -7.66
N HIS A 99 14.13 1.87 -6.49
CA HIS A 99 13.42 1.08 -5.49
C HIS A 99 12.82 1.94 -4.37
N ALA A 100 12.82 3.26 -4.55
CA ALA A 100 12.18 4.16 -3.61
C ALA A 100 10.68 3.87 -3.51
N SER A 101 10.17 3.90 -2.29
CA SER A 101 8.82 3.48 -1.94
C SER A 101 8.11 4.57 -1.16
N ALA A 102 6.87 4.89 -1.55
CA ALA A 102 6.05 5.90 -0.89
C ALA A 102 5.29 5.28 0.29
N SER A 103 5.56 5.77 1.50
CA SER A 103 5.03 5.24 2.75
C SER A 103 3.66 5.83 3.12
N ILE A 104 2.77 5.02 3.66
CA ILE A 104 1.50 5.46 4.24
C ILE A 104 1.73 5.83 5.71
N GLY A 105 1.73 7.13 6.01
CA GLY A 105 1.85 7.63 7.39
C GLY A 105 3.12 7.20 8.13
N GLY A 106 4.16 6.78 7.41
CA GLY A 106 5.39 6.23 7.98
C GLY A 106 5.28 4.77 8.44
N HIS A 107 4.21 4.06 8.08
CA HIS A 107 3.96 2.69 8.61
C HIS A 107 4.30 1.57 7.64
N GLY A 108 4.27 1.81 6.38
CA GLY A 108 4.52 0.82 5.34
C GLY A 108 4.18 1.34 3.98
N SER A 109 4.49 0.58 2.96
CA SER A 109 4.25 0.98 1.58
C SER A 109 3.76 -0.17 0.72
N PRO A 110 2.73 0.07 -0.10
CA PRO A 110 2.37 -0.81 -1.21
C PRO A 110 3.10 -0.42 -2.50
N ASP A 111 3.92 0.64 -2.50
CA ASP A 111 4.61 1.14 -3.69
C ASP A 111 5.83 0.29 -4.02
N ARG A 112 5.71 -0.50 -5.08
CA ARG A 112 6.79 -1.32 -5.66
C ARG A 112 7.09 -0.95 -7.11
N VAL A 113 6.43 0.09 -7.61
CA VAL A 113 6.42 0.43 -9.04
C VAL A 113 6.97 1.84 -9.32
N GLY A 114 7.55 2.49 -8.30
CA GLY A 114 8.30 3.73 -8.44
C GLY A 114 7.48 5.01 -8.31
N LEU A 115 6.36 5.00 -7.60
CA LEU A 115 5.60 6.23 -7.31
C LEU A 115 6.44 7.23 -6.52
N ALA A 116 7.21 6.75 -5.51
CA ALA A 116 8.10 7.63 -4.75
C ALA A 116 9.11 8.36 -5.62
N ALA A 117 9.72 7.66 -6.58
CA ALA A 117 10.63 8.29 -7.55
C ALA A 117 9.89 9.31 -8.44
N ARG A 118 8.64 9.01 -8.86
CA ARG A 118 7.82 9.97 -9.61
C ARG A 118 7.44 11.19 -8.76
N MET A 119 7.16 11.01 -7.48
CA MET A 119 6.92 12.11 -6.54
C MET A 119 8.18 12.97 -6.38
N ALA A 120 9.33 12.35 -6.18
CA ALA A 120 10.62 13.06 -6.05
C ALA A 120 10.97 13.87 -7.30
N ALA A 121 10.76 13.33 -8.51
CA ALA A 121 10.92 14.06 -9.77
C ALA A 121 10.03 15.31 -9.89
N LYS A 122 9.02 15.44 -9.04
CA LYS A 122 8.15 16.61 -8.92
C LYS A 122 8.47 17.50 -7.71
N ASN A 123 9.54 17.23 -6.98
CA ASN A 123 9.85 17.81 -5.68
C ASN A 123 8.71 17.62 -4.65
N LEU A 124 7.89 16.59 -4.81
CA LEU A 124 6.76 16.28 -3.93
C LEU A 124 7.20 15.27 -2.86
N LYS A 125 7.40 15.76 -1.64
CA LYS A 125 7.81 14.96 -0.48
C LYS A 125 6.63 14.27 0.21
N ALA A 126 5.46 14.92 0.20
CA ALA A 126 4.30 14.40 0.89
C ALA A 126 2.98 14.83 0.27
N LEU A 127 1.97 13.96 0.38
CA LEU A 127 0.56 14.28 0.24
C LEU A 127 -0.09 14.17 1.62
N LEU A 128 -0.65 15.27 2.11
CA LEU A 128 -1.30 15.37 3.43
C LEU A 128 -2.80 15.50 3.24
N LEU A 129 -3.57 14.64 3.85
CA LEU A 129 -5.02 14.56 3.67
C LEU A 129 -5.72 14.84 5.02
N ASN A 130 -6.62 15.81 5.02
CA ASN A 130 -7.43 16.18 6.16
C ASN A 130 -8.88 16.37 5.75
N GLY A 131 -9.66 15.33 5.82
CA GLY A 131 -11.07 15.35 5.57
C GLY A 131 -11.84 15.86 6.78
N VAL A 132 -12.62 16.92 6.60
CA VAL A 132 -13.50 17.52 7.63
C VAL A 132 -14.96 17.21 7.40
N GLY A 133 -15.30 16.63 6.25
CA GLY A 133 -16.65 16.21 5.91
C GLY A 133 -16.96 14.78 6.33
N GLY A 134 -18.16 14.35 6.02
CA GLY A 134 -18.61 12.95 6.05
C GLY A 134 -19.05 12.52 4.66
N LEU A 135 -19.18 11.22 4.45
CA LEU A 135 -19.87 10.70 3.26
C LEU A 135 -21.37 10.79 3.51
N PRO A 136 -22.17 11.18 2.51
CA PRO A 136 -23.62 11.05 2.62
C PRO A 136 -23.95 9.56 2.77
N PHE A 137 -24.78 9.23 3.74
CA PHE A 137 -25.32 7.88 3.88
C PHE A 137 -26.45 7.70 2.88
N ARG A 138 -26.44 6.55 2.19
CA ARG A 138 -27.60 6.11 1.41
C ARG A 138 -28.69 5.62 2.38
N GLU A 139 -29.95 5.73 1.97
CA GLU A 139 -31.08 5.26 2.79
C GLU A 139 -31.02 3.76 3.05
N ASP A 140 -30.51 2.97 2.11
CA ASP A 140 -30.33 1.52 2.21
C ASP A 140 -29.07 1.09 2.99
N HIS A 141 -28.22 2.03 3.42
CA HIS A 141 -26.95 1.75 4.08
C HIS A 141 -27.04 0.78 5.27
N PRO A 142 -28.04 0.85 6.20
CA PRO A 142 -28.16 -0.10 7.29
C PRO A 142 -28.40 -1.54 6.82
N ALA A 143 -29.25 -1.71 5.81
CA ALA A 143 -29.57 -3.03 5.26
C ALA A 143 -28.36 -3.61 4.53
N LEU A 144 -27.67 -2.81 3.71
CA LEU A 144 -26.46 -3.19 3.01
C LEU A 144 -25.33 -3.55 3.98
N SER A 145 -25.13 -2.79 5.05
CA SER A 145 -24.14 -3.06 6.09
C SER A 145 -24.38 -4.41 6.77
N LYS A 146 -25.64 -4.70 7.13
CA LYS A 146 -26.03 -5.98 7.74
C LYS A 146 -25.83 -7.16 6.80
N ALA A 147 -26.20 -7.02 5.52
CA ALA A 147 -25.98 -8.04 4.50
C ALA A 147 -24.50 -8.30 4.27
N THR A 148 -23.68 -7.25 4.22
CA THR A 148 -22.22 -7.31 4.11
C THR A 148 -21.60 -8.05 5.30
N GLU A 149 -21.99 -7.71 6.53
CA GLU A 149 -21.50 -8.37 7.73
C GLU A 149 -21.81 -9.88 7.72
N LYS A 150 -23.03 -10.24 7.32
CA LYS A 150 -23.43 -11.65 7.19
C LYS A 150 -22.53 -12.39 6.20
N ARG A 151 -22.34 -11.86 4.99
CA ARG A 151 -21.47 -12.48 3.97
C ARG A 151 -20.04 -12.65 4.45
N LEU A 152 -19.48 -11.65 5.14
CA LEU A 152 -18.14 -11.73 5.69
C LEU A 152 -18.01 -12.79 6.78
N LYS A 153 -19.06 -13.01 7.60
CA LYS A 153 -19.12 -14.11 8.56
C LYS A 153 -19.18 -15.46 7.84
N ASP A 154 -20.06 -15.59 6.88
CA ASP A 154 -20.27 -16.83 6.12
C ASP A 154 -19.01 -17.22 5.33
N SER A 155 -18.25 -16.28 4.82
CA SER A 155 -16.97 -16.51 4.13
C SER A 155 -15.80 -16.85 5.06
N GLY A 156 -15.97 -16.71 6.38
CA GLY A 156 -14.89 -16.84 7.36
C GLY A 156 -13.89 -15.68 7.38
N ALA A 157 -14.09 -14.62 6.58
CA ALA A 157 -13.16 -13.49 6.50
C ALA A 157 -12.97 -12.76 7.84
N LEU A 158 -14.00 -12.72 8.68
CA LEU A 158 -13.94 -12.08 10.00
C LEU A 158 -13.16 -12.88 11.06
N SER A 159 -12.84 -14.15 10.80
CA SER A 159 -12.01 -14.97 11.69
C SER A 159 -10.52 -14.65 11.56
N ASN A 160 -10.09 -14.07 10.44
CA ASN A 160 -8.70 -13.70 10.18
C ASN A 160 -8.35 -12.38 10.87
N LYS A 161 -7.66 -12.46 12.00
CA LYS A 161 -7.26 -11.29 12.80
C LYS A 161 -5.75 -11.16 12.88
N GLY A 162 -5.25 -9.96 12.61
CA GLY A 162 -3.84 -9.63 12.68
C GLY A 162 -3.05 -9.98 11.43
N PHE A 163 -1.75 -9.77 11.53
CA PHE A 163 -0.78 -9.96 10.46
C PHE A 163 -0.52 -11.44 10.12
N LEU A 164 -0.42 -12.28 11.14
CA LEU A 164 -0.01 -13.68 10.98
C LEU A 164 -0.88 -14.52 10.05
N PRO A 165 -2.23 -14.46 10.10
CA PRO A 165 -3.05 -15.25 9.20
C PRO A 165 -2.76 -14.99 7.72
N VAL A 166 -2.50 -13.73 7.35
CA VAL A 166 -2.17 -13.36 5.96
C VAL A 166 -0.75 -13.79 5.61
N VAL A 167 0.25 -13.50 6.46
CA VAL A 167 1.63 -13.85 6.15
C VAL A 167 1.84 -15.36 5.99
N ARG A 168 1.11 -16.17 6.75
CA ARG A 168 1.19 -17.64 6.64
C ARG A 168 0.66 -18.22 5.33
N THR A 169 -0.08 -17.45 4.56
CA THR A 169 -0.56 -17.88 3.23
C THR A 169 0.48 -17.65 2.14
N LEU A 170 1.59 -16.98 2.45
CA LEU A 170 2.66 -16.70 1.52
C LEU A 170 3.69 -17.85 1.52
N ASP A 171 4.41 -17.97 0.42
CA ASP A 171 5.64 -18.76 0.38
C ASP A 171 6.58 -18.21 1.48
N ASP A 172 7.23 -19.12 2.23
CA ASP A 172 8.07 -18.77 3.41
C ASP A 172 7.35 -18.02 4.54
N GLY A 173 6.03 -17.88 4.47
CA GLY A 173 5.25 -17.22 5.51
C GLY A 173 5.37 -17.86 6.88
N ALA A 174 5.72 -19.14 6.95
CA ALA A 174 6.01 -19.85 8.20
C ALA A 174 7.25 -19.30 8.90
N GLU A 175 8.33 -19.01 8.16
CA GLU A 175 9.56 -18.41 8.68
C GLU A 175 9.31 -16.95 9.11
N ALA A 176 8.66 -16.16 8.27
CA ALA A 176 8.26 -14.80 8.63
C ALA A 176 7.41 -14.76 9.92
N ALA A 177 6.52 -15.75 10.10
CA ALA A 177 5.71 -15.85 11.31
C ALA A 177 6.56 -16.18 12.56
N LYS A 178 7.65 -16.96 12.43
CA LYS A 178 8.59 -17.22 13.54
C LYS A 178 9.33 -15.95 13.96
N VAL A 179 9.81 -15.18 12.99
CA VAL A 179 10.56 -13.93 13.24
C VAL A 179 9.77 -12.94 14.09
N VAL A 180 8.47 -12.83 13.90
CA VAL A 180 7.63 -11.87 14.63
C VAL A 180 7.02 -12.44 15.91
N ARG A 181 7.16 -13.76 16.15
CA ARG A 181 6.59 -14.41 17.35
C ARG A 181 7.12 -13.76 18.63
N GLY A 182 6.21 -13.43 19.55
CA GLY A 182 6.57 -12.78 20.81
C GLY A 182 6.83 -11.28 20.72
N ARG A 183 6.79 -10.69 19.52
CA ARG A 183 6.99 -9.25 19.29
C ARG A 183 5.71 -8.54 18.87
N LEU A 184 4.60 -9.27 18.73
CA LEU A 184 3.32 -8.75 18.27
C LEU A 184 2.54 -8.06 19.38
N GLY A 185 2.03 -6.88 19.07
CA GLY A 185 1.13 -6.12 19.92
C GLY A 185 -0.32 -6.15 19.42
N ARG A 186 -0.97 -5.00 19.42
CA ARG A 186 -2.37 -4.88 19.01
C ARG A 186 -2.55 -5.00 17.50
N ASN A 187 -3.64 -5.65 17.10
CA ASN A 187 -4.09 -5.65 15.71
C ASN A 187 -4.68 -4.29 15.32
N ARG A 188 -4.56 -3.96 14.04
CA ARG A 188 -5.10 -2.73 13.45
C ARG A 188 -5.83 -3.04 12.15
N ALA A 189 -6.96 -2.37 11.96
CA ALA A 189 -7.69 -2.33 10.69
C ALA A 189 -7.52 -0.96 10.00
N CYS A 190 -7.80 -0.91 8.71
CA CYS A 190 -8.07 0.33 8.00
C CYS A 190 -9.38 0.95 8.48
N TYR A 191 -9.59 2.22 8.16
CA TYR A 191 -10.82 2.92 8.52
C TYR A 191 -12.06 2.18 7.99
N HIS A 192 -13.01 1.89 8.89
CA HIS A 192 -14.22 1.10 8.61
C HIS A 192 -13.98 -0.29 7.96
N CYS A 193 -12.80 -0.87 8.10
CA CYS A 193 -12.54 -2.23 7.64
C CYS A 193 -12.86 -3.23 8.77
N PRO A 194 -13.68 -4.25 8.52
CA PRO A 194 -14.00 -5.27 9.53
C PRO A 194 -12.84 -6.26 9.75
N CYS A 195 -11.83 -6.28 8.86
CA CYS A 195 -10.72 -7.22 8.91
C CYS A 195 -9.44 -6.54 9.41
N PRO A 196 -9.07 -6.69 10.69
CA PRO A 196 -7.83 -6.13 11.23
C PRO A 196 -6.63 -6.99 10.81
N CYS A 197 -6.18 -6.84 9.55
CA CYS A 197 -5.09 -7.64 8.96
C CYS A 197 -3.68 -7.15 9.29
N MET A 198 -3.53 -6.06 10.02
CA MET A 198 -2.25 -5.49 10.43
C MET A 198 -2.02 -5.69 11.92
N THR A 199 -0.75 -5.68 12.34
CA THR A 199 -0.41 -5.80 13.76
C THR A 199 0.79 -4.91 14.08
N TRP A 200 0.76 -4.23 15.21
CA TRP A 200 1.93 -3.53 15.74
C TRP A 200 2.98 -4.55 16.20
N ALA A 201 4.24 -4.30 15.90
CA ALA A 201 5.35 -5.12 16.34
C ALA A 201 6.48 -4.24 16.88
N ALA A 202 7.21 -4.77 17.87
CA ALA A 202 8.40 -4.14 18.40
C ALA A 202 9.64 -4.71 17.70
N PRO A 203 10.47 -3.90 17.02
CA PRO A 203 11.69 -4.37 16.35
C PRO A 203 12.74 -4.89 17.34
N GLY A 204 12.82 -4.32 18.55
CA GLY A 204 13.76 -4.74 19.58
C GLY A 204 13.26 -5.92 20.43
N LYS A 205 14.18 -6.67 21.03
CA LYS A 205 13.85 -7.81 21.93
C LYS A 205 13.12 -7.39 23.21
N THR A 206 13.23 -6.14 23.60
CA THR A 206 12.65 -5.56 24.81
C THR A 206 11.47 -4.64 24.49
N GLY A 207 10.42 -5.11 23.97
CA GLY A 207 9.13 -4.49 23.59
C GLY A 207 8.69 -3.17 24.27
N THR A 208 9.61 -2.22 24.45
CA THR A 208 9.26 -0.87 24.93
C THR A 208 8.63 -0.11 23.77
N GLY A 209 7.34 0.17 23.87
CA GLY A 209 6.44 0.69 22.83
C GLY A 209 6.83 1.99 22.10
N LYS A 210 8.02 2.53 22.29
CA LYS A 210 8.51 3.74 21.59
C LYS A 210 9.00 3.48 20.16
N GLU A 211 9.32 2.22 19.80
CA GLU A 211 9.89 1.85 18.50
C GLU A 211 8.99 0.90 17.69
N SER A 212 7.71 0.82 18.01
CA SER A 212 6.81 -0.09 17.33
C SER A 212 6.59 0.32 15.86
N ILE A 213 6.65 -0.67 14.98
CA ILE A 213 6.26 -0.55 13.57
C ILE A 213 4.92 -1.22 13.32
N LEU A 214 4.16 -0.73 12.35
CA LEU A 214 2.94 -1.39 11.93
C LEU A 214 3.28 -2.39 10.82
N LEU A 215 3.14 -3.67 11.13
CA LEU A 215 3.30 -4.72 10.13
C LEU A 215 2.09 -4.71 9.18
N MET A 216 2.32 -4.31 7.96
CA MET A 216 1.36 -4.30 6.86
C MET A 216 1.95 -4.78 5.54
N ASP A 217 3.27 -4.88 5.44
CA ASP A 217 3.98 -5.44 4.30
C ASP A 217 4.30 -6.92 4.56
N HIS A 218 3.34 -7.77 4.21
CA HIS A 218 3.43 -9.22 4.41
C HIS A 218 4.54 -9.83 3.55
N ALA A 219 4.60 -9.47 2.28
CA ALA A 219 5.56 -10.01 1.33
C ALA A 219 6.98 -9.50 1.63
N GLY A 220 7.13 -8.22 1.96
CA GLY A 220 8.42 -7.64 2.32
C GLY A 220 9.03 -8.29 3.56
N LEU A 221 8.23 -8.53 4.61
CA LEU A 221 8.71 -9.27 5.77
C LEU A 221 9.11 -10.70 5.44
N ALA A 222 8.29 -11.42 4.64
CA ALA A 222 8.60 -12.79 4.25
C ALA A 222 9.91 -12.87 3.44
N ALA A 223 10.16 -11.92 2.55
CA ALA A 223 11.40 -11.86 1.78
C ALA A 223 12.62 -11.54 2.67
N LEU A 224 12.50 -10.56 3.58
CA LEU A 224 13.59 -10.20 4.49
C LEU A 224 13.90 -11.31 5.51
N SER A 225 12.91 -12.12 5.91
CA SER A 225 13.12 -13.23 6.84
C SER A 225 13.98 -14.36 6.28
N ARG A 226 14.13 -14.44 4.95
CA ARG A 226 15.09 -15.33 4.29
C ARG A 226 16.53 -14.82 4.35
N LYS A 227 16.70 -13.52 4.62
CA LYS A 227 18.00 -12.84 4.60
C LYS A 227 18.58 -12.59 5.98
N SER A 228 17.78 -12.72 7.04
CA SER A 228 18.22 -12.51 8.40
C SER A 228 17.24 -13.14 9.40
N GLU A 229 17.76 -13.75 10.44
CA GLU A 229 16.97 -14.23 11.58
C GLU A 229 16.22 -13.09 12.31
N ASP A 230 16.70 -11.86 12.18
CA ASP A 230 16.06 -10.66 12.72
C ASP A 230 15.67 -9.67 11.64
N ALA A 231 14.63 -10.02 10.85
CA ALA A 231 14.14 -9.22 9.74
C ALA A 231 13.40 -7.94 10.20
N LEU A 232 12.94 -7.81 11.44
CA LEU A 232 12.19 -6.62 11.88
C LEU A 232 13.02 -5.32 11.88
N PRO A 233 14.28 -5.30 12.35
CA PRO A 233 15.15 -4.13 12.19
C PRO A 233 15.41 -3.77 10.73
N LEU A 234 15.57 -4.76 9.85
CA LEU A 234 15.73 -4.54 8.41
C LEU A 234 14.47 -3.91 7.82
N LEU A 235 13.30 -4.45 8.12
CA LEU A 235 12.02 -3.88 7.69
C LEU A 235 11.86 -2.43 8.19
N LYS A 236 12.17 -2.17 9.46
CA LYS A 236 12.15 -0.82 10.03
C LYS A 236 13.06 0.12 9.23
N ARG A 237 14.29 -0.33 8.91
CA ARG A 237 15.24 0.50 8.15
C ARG A 237 14.76 0.75 6.73
N CYS A 238 14.18 -0.23 6.05
CA CYS A 238 13.55 -0.02 4.75
C CYS A 238 12.45 1.08 4.81
N LEU A 239 11.62 1.05 5.85
CA LEU A 239 10.58 2.06 6.05
C LEU A 239 11.15 3.45 6.32
N GLU A 240 12.22 3.57 7.09
CA GLU A 240 12.92 4.84 7.38
C GLU A 240 13.57 5.44 6.14
N LEU A 241 14.20 4.62 5.33
CA LEU A 241 14.85 5.04 4.09
C LEU A 241 13.85 5.28 2.95
N GLY A 242 12.64 4.73 3.05
CA GLY A 242 11.65 4.74 1.99
C GLY A 242 12.07 3.84 0.81
N ILE A 243 12.51 2.61 1.11
CA ILE A 243 12.88 1.58 0.12
C ILE A 243 11.83 0.47 0.13
N ASP A 244 11.56 -0.13 -1.02
CA ASP A 244 10.77 -1.34 -1.13
C ASP A 244 11.47 -2.53 -0.43
N PRO A 245 10.86 -3.17 0.59
CA PRO A 245 11.44 -4.29 1.29
C PRO A 245 11.72 -5.53 0.43
N LEU A 246 10.95 -5.75 -0.65
CA LEU A 246 11.23 -6.85 -1.59
C LEU A 246 12.52 -6.58 -2.37
N ALA A 247 12.67 -5.38 -2.91
CA ALA A 247 13.89 -4.98 -3.60
C ALA A 247 15.10 -5.01 -2.65
N ALA A 248 14.91 -4.57 -1.42
CA ALA A 248 15.93 -4.66 -0.37
C ALA A 248 16.37 -6.10 -0.12
N ALA A 249 15.41 -7.03 0.01
CA ALA A 249 15.72 -8.44 0.22
C ALA A 249 16.48 -9.08 -0.96
N GLN A 250 16.22 -8.65 -2.19
CA GLN A 250 16.98 -9.10 -3.37
C GLN A 250 18.43 -8.60 -3.37
N ALA A 251 18.64 -7.34 -3.00
CA ALA A 251 19.96 -6.74 -2.93
C ALA A 251 20.82 -7.30 -1.78
N LEU A 252 20.18 -7.85 -0.74
CA LEU A 252 20.87 -8.44 0.39
C LEU A 252 21.34 -9.86 0.05
N ARG A 253 22.61 -10.16 0.27
CA ARG A 253 23.14 -11.53 0.23
C ARG A 253 22.63 -12.28 1.46
N GLU A 254 22.55 -13.60 1.34
CA GLU A 254 22.20 -14.50 2.44
C GLU A 254 23.29 -14.48 3.52
N ASP A 255 22.91 -14.79 4.76
CA ASP A 255 23.79 -14.97 5.92
C ASP A 255 24.68 -13.76 6.29
N ARG A 256 24.25 -12.55 5.97
CA ARG A 256 24.96 -11.35 6.45
C ARG A 256 24.62 -11.03 7.91
N PRO A 257 25.62 -10.65 8.72
CA PRO A 257 25.38 -10.04 10.02
C PRO A 257 24.43 -8.84 9.90
N LEU A 258 23.54 -8.67 10.87
CA LEU A 258 22.51 -7.61 10.83
C LEU A 258 23.10 -6.22 10.54
N ARG A 259 24.28 -5.91 11.13
CA ARG A 259 24.95 -4.63 10.92
C ARG A 259 25.32 -4.41 9.45
N GLU A 260 25.94 -5.40 8.82
CA GLU A 260 26.33 -5.33 7.41
C GLU A 260 25.10 -5.27 6.47
N ALA A 261 24.01 -5.95 6.84
CA ALA A 261 22.76 -5.87 6.12
C ALA A 261 22.15 -4.46 6.21
N LEU A 262 22.21 -3.80 7.36
CA LEU A 262 21.75 -2.41 7.53
C LEU A 262 22.61 -1.44 6.72
N ASP A 263 23.95 -1.59 6.72
CA ASP A 263 24.84 -0.76 5.92
C ASP A 263 24.60 -0.95 4.41
N ALA A 264 24.27 -2.17 3.98
CA ALA A 264 23.90 -2.45 2.59
C ALA A 264 22.58 -1.80 2.16
N LEU A 265 21.61 -1.68 3.07
CA LEU A 265 20.38 -0.93 2.81
C LEU A 265 20.64 0.58 2.63
N GLU A 266 21.55 1.15 3.41
CA GLU A 266 21.98 2.54 3.24
C GLU A 266 22.61 2.74 1.86
N ALA A 267 23.51 1.84 1.47
CA ALA A 267 24.15 1.88 0.16
C ALA A 267 23.13 1.75 -0.97
N LEU A 268 22.15 0.86 -0.84
CA LEU A 268 21.06 0.69 -1.82
C LEU A 268 20.23 1.97 -1.95
N ALA A 269 19.89 2.61 -0.82
CA ALA A 269 19.16 3.88 -0.82
C ALA A 269 19.94 5.00 -1.49
N ALA A 270 21.28 4.95 -1.42
CA ALA A 270 22.16 5.96 -1.98
C ALA A 270 22.48 5.75 -3.46
N ALA A 271 22.53 4.49 -3.90
CA ALA A 271 23.17 4.11 -5.16
C ALA A 271 22.37 4.45 -6.42
N GLY A 272 21.06 4.61 -6.34
CA GLY A 272 20.25 4.84 -7.56
C GLY A 272 20.37 3.75 -8.63
N THR A 273 20.97 2.60 -8.30
CA THR A 273 21.23 1.52 -9.25
C THR A 273 19.97 0.72 -9.52
N PRO A 274 19.53 0.51 -10.75
CA PRO A 274 18.42 -0.37 -11.07
C PRO A 274 18.76 -1.81 -10.66
N ILE A 275 17.81 -2.50 -10.02
CA ILE A 275 17.82 -3.98 -9.99
C ILE A 275 17.33 -4.43 -11.36
N ASP A 276 17.93 -5.48 -11.89
CA ASP A 276 17.53 -6.04 -13.16
C ASP A 276 16.05 -6.48 -13.08
N ASP A 277 15.28 -6.17 -14.10
CA ASP A 277 13.85 -6.44 -14.12
C ASP A 277 13.53 -7.94 -14.11
N GLU A 278 14.48 -8.77 -14.55
CA GLU A 278 14.37 -10.23 -14.51
C GLU A 278 14.40 -10.79 -13.09
N ASP A 279 15.06 -10.08 -12.15
CA ASP A 279 15.17 -10.48 -10.75
C ASP A 279 13.99 -10.02 -9.87
N TYR A 280 13.05 -9.24 -10.43
CA TYR A 280 11.90 -8.79 -9.64
C TYR A 280 10.92 -9.95 -9.41
N PRO A 281 10.52 -10.20 -8.14
CA PRO A 281 9.71 -11.37 -7.83
C PRO A 281 8.39 -11.33 -8.60
N SER A 282 8.27 -12.19 -9.60
CA SER A 282 7.01 -12.51 -10.24
C SER A 282 6.38 -13.68 -9.49
N ALA A 283 5.11 -13.57 -9.17
CA ALA A 283 4.41 -14.74 -8.64
C ALA A 283 4.23 -15.79 -9.76
N PRO A 284 4.39 -17.07 -9.47
CA PRO A 284 4.22 -18.12 -10.48
C PRO A 284 2.88 -18.00 -11.19
N GLY A 285 2.89 -18.03 -12.52
CA GLY A 285 1.69 -18.01 -13.36
C GLY A 285 1.03 -16.63 -13.55
N ILE A 286 1.65 -15.55 -13.07
CA ILE A 286 1.26 -14.18 -13.39
C ILE A 286 2.31 -13.59 -14.32
N GLU A 287 1.85 -12.98 -15.41
CA GLU A 287 2.76 -12.23 -16.26
C GLU A 287 3.34 -11.06 -15.48
N THR A 288 4.64 -10.83 -15.61
CA THR A 288 5.35 -9.74 -14.93
C THR A 288 4.67 -8.39 -15.19
N ARG A 289 4.09 -8.20 -16.37
CA ARG A 289 3.33 -7.01 -16.75
C ARG A 289 2.12 -6.79 -15.84
N ASP A 290 1.28 -7.81 -15.63
CA ASP A 290 0.07 -7.71 -14.82
C ASP A 290 0.41 -7.41 -13.35
N TYR A 291 1.44 -8.05 -12.85
CA TYR A 291 1.95 -7.80 -11.51
C TYR A 291 2.43 -6.35 -11.31
N ARG A 292 3.15 -5.80 -12.29
CA ARG A 292 3.64 -4.42 -12.29
C ARG A 292 2.50 -3.42 -12.35
N ILE A 293 1.54 -3.61 -13.26
CA ILE A 293 0.38 -2.72 -13.42
C ILE A 293 -0.41 -2.62 -12.13
N LEU A 294 -0.60 -3.73 -11.42
CA LEU A 294 -1.38 -3.82 -10.18
C LEU A 294 -0.59 -3.40 -8.93
N GLY A 295 0.61 -2.86 -9.09
CA GLY A 295 1.41 -2.33 -8.00
C GLY A 295 2.25 -3.33 -7.23
N GLY A 296 2.19 -4.64 -7.56
CA GLY A 296 3.07 -5.68 -7.02
C GLY A 296 3.03 -5.86 -5.49
N GLY A 297 2.21 -5.10 -4.77
CA GLY A 297 2.20 -5.09 -3.31
C GLY A 297 1.45 -6.25 -2.66
N ILE A 298 0.91 -7.16 -3.47
CA ILE A 298 0.05 -8.25 -3.01
C ILE A 298 0.60 -9.53 -3.56
N THR A 299 1.01 -10.43 -2.68
CA THR A 299 1.34 -11.78 -3.10
C THR A 299 0.05 -12.54 -3.35
N PRO A 300 -0.18 -13.09 -4.55
CA PRO A 300 -1.42 -13.75 -4.89
C PRO A 300 -1.55 -15.08 -4.15
N LEU A 301 -2.76 -15.37 -3.66
CA LEU A 301 -3.15 -16.70 -3.18
C LEU A 301 -3.46 -17.66 -4.33
N SER A 302 -3.72 -17.11 -5.52
CA SER A 302 -3.90 -17.85 -6.77
C SER A 302 -3.04 -17.19 -7.83
N THR A 303 -2.61 -17.97 -8.80
CA THR A 303 -1.73 -17.53 -9.88
C THR A 303 -2.52 -17.30 -11.17
N GLY A 304 -1.98 -16.49 -12.07
CA GLY A 304 -2.49 -16.32 -13.41
C GLY A 304 -3.57 -15.24 -13.58
N ARG A 305 -4.22 -15.28 -14.73
CA ARG A 305 -5.18 -14.29 -15.19
C ARG A 305 -6.32 -14.03 -14.20
N ALA A 306 -6.86 -15.08 -13.59
CA ALA A 306 -7.96 -14.97 -12.64
C ALA A 306 -7.61 -14.11 -11.41
N TRP A 307 -6.34 -14.18 -10.94
CA TRP A 307 -5.87 -13.30 -9.88
C TRP A 307 -5.76 -11.85 -10.35
N ALA A 308 -5.20 -11.62 -11.53
CA ALA A 308 -5.03 -10.29 -12.10
C ALA A 308 -6.39 -9.59 -12.26
N GLU A 309 -7.40 -10.28 -12.78
CA GLU A 309 -8.77 -9.78 -12.91
C GLU A 309 -9.42 -9.44 -11.56
N ARG A 310 -9.22 -10.28 -10.55
CA ARG A 310 -9.73 -10.01 -9.19
C ARG A 310 -9.05 -8.79 -8.56
N ALA A 311 -7.74 -8.69 -8.69
CA ALA A 311 -6.98 -7.56 -8.17
C ALA A 311 -7.33 -6.26 -8.90
N ALA A 312 -7.49 -6.30 -10.22
CA ALA A 312 -7.96 -5.18 -11.03
C ALA A 312 -9.38 -4.75 -10.61
N SER A 313 -10.29 -5.71 -10.45
CA SER A 313 -11.65 -5.44 -9.94
C SER A 313 -11.63 -4.77 -8.57
N ALA A 314 -10.77 -5.26 -7.67
CA ALA A 314 -10.62 -4.67 -6.34
C ALA A 314 -10.14 -3.22 -6.40
N LEU A 315 -9.15 -2.92 -7.25
CA LEU A 315 -8.63 -1.56 -7.44
C LEU A 315 -9.71 -0.61 -8.00
N ILE A 316 -10.44 -1.03 -9.03
CA ILE A 316 -11.52 -0.25 -9.64
C ILE A 316 -12.63 0.04 -8.62
N LEU A 317 -13.03 -0.96 -7.84
CA LEU A 317 -14.05 -0.84 -6.81
C LEU A 317 -13.56 -0.16 -5.52
N GLY A 318 -12.29 0.21 -5.43
CA GLY A 318 -11.70 0.78 -4.22
C GLY A 318 -11.63 -0.19 -3.05
N ILE A 319 -11.63 -1.50 -3.30
CA ILE A 319 -11.56 -2.55 -2.30
C ILE A 319 -10.09 -2.92 -2.07
N CYS A 320 -9.71 -3.07 -0.80
CA CYS A 320 -8.34 -3.41 -0.44
C CYS A 320 -7.94 -4.79 -1.00
N PRO A 321 -6.84 -4.89 -1.76
CA PRO A 321 -6.39 -6.16 -2.30
C PRO A 321 -6.05 -7.22 -1.24
N VAL A 322 -5.52 -6.81 -0.07
CA VAL A 322 -5.30 -7.74 1.06
C VAL A 322 -6.62 -8.31 1.58
N PHE A 323 -7.69 -7.50 1.56
CA PHE A 323 -9.03 -7.99 1.89
C PHE A 323 -9.47 -9.10 0.93
N MET A 324 -9.14 -8.99 -0.36
CA MET A 324 -9.43 -10.02 -1.35
C MET A 324 -8.72 -11.35 -1.06
N GLN A 325 -7.51 -11.30 -0.51
CA GLN A 325 -6.82 -12.50 -0.06
C GLN A 325 -7.50 -13.15 1.15
N ILE A 326 -7.86 -12.33 2.15
CA ILE A 326 -8.54 -12.80 3.36
C ILE A 326 -9.92 -13.37 3.03
N ALA A 327 -10.62 -12.74 2.10
CA ALA A 327 -11.96 -13.11 1.63
C ALA A 327 -11.92 -13.98 0.37
N ALA A 328 -10.95 -14.89 0.26
CA ALA A 328 -10.70 -15.69 -0.93
C ALA A 328 -11.90 -16.53 -1.41
N ARG A 329 -12.91 -16.78 -0.54
CA ARG A 329 -14.16 -17.47 -0.87
C ARG A 329 -15.22 -16.57 -1.51
N LEU A 330 -15.00 -15.24 -1.51
CA LEU A 330 -15.89 -14.29 -2.17
C LEU A 330 -15.48 -14.18 -3.63
N ASP A 331 -16.43 -14.41 -4.52
CA ASP A 331 -16.26 -14.16 -5.92
C ASP A 331 -16.51 -12.69 -6.29
N ARG A 332 -16.38 -12.38 -7.58
CA ARG A 332 -16.59 -11.04 -8.10
C ARG A 332 -18.04 -10.57 -7.94
N SER A 333 -19.01 -11.44 -8.14
CA SER A 333 -20.42 -11.13 -7.91
C SER A 333 -20.70 -10.79 -6.46
N ASP A 334 -20.07 -11.51 -5.51
CA ASP A 334 -20.17 -11.17 -4.10
C ASP A 334 -19.67 -9.78 -3.77
N LEU A 335 -18.57 -9.35 -4.42
CA LEU A 335 -18.04 -8.00 -4.24
C LEU A 335 -19.00 -6.93 -4.75
N LEU A 336 -19.61 -7.15 -5.90
CA LEU A 336 -20.59 -6.21 -6.45
C LEU A 336 -21.85 -6.12 -5.59
N ARG A 337 -22.25 -7.22 -4.96
CA ARG A 337 -23.34 -7.24 -3.98
C ARG A 337 -23.07 -6.42 -2.70
N PHE A 338 -21.82 -6.07 -2.43
CA PHE A 338 -21.50 -5.09 -1.38
C PHE A 338 -21.82 -3.65 -1.79
N LEU A 339 -21.99 -3.39 -3.08
CA LEU A 339 -22.31 -2.08 -3.61
C LEU A 339 -23.82 -1.86 -3.77
N SER A 340 -24.56 -2.92 -4.11
CA SER A 340 -26.02 -2.86 -4.25
C SER A 340 -26.70 -4.16 -3.83
N PRO A 341 -27.85 -4.08 -3.17
CA PRO A 341 -28.72 -5.22 -2.93
C PRO A 341 -29.52 -5.62 -4.18
N ASP A 342 -29.67 -4.75 -5.16
CA ASP A 342 -30.42 -4.98 -6.40
C ASP A 342 -29.58 -5.81 -7.39
N MET A 343 -30.12 -6.98 -7.78
CA MET A 343 -29.43 -7.92 -8.65
C MET A 343 -29.36 -7.44 -10.11
N GLU A 344 -30.28 -6.64 -10.59
CA GLU A 344 -30.20 -6.07 -11.93
C GLU A 344 -29.12 -4.97 -12.00
N GLU A 345 -29.05 -4.14 -10.95
CA GLU A 345 -27.94 -3.19 -10.82
C GLU A 345 -26.60 -3.93 -10.73
N VAL A 346 -26.50 -5.02 -9.95
CA VAL A 346 -25.28 -5.85 -9.85
C VAL A 346 -24.86 -6.42 -11.21
N LYS A 347 -25.79 -6.90 -12.03
CA LYS A 347 -25.50 -7.39 -13.40
C LYS A 347 -24.97 -6.27 -14.30
N SER A 348 -25.62 -5.11 -14.26
CA SER A 348 -25.18 -3.93 -15.02
C SER A 348 -23.78 -3.47 -14.60
N LEU A 349 -23.50 -3.44 -13.30
CA LEU A 349 -22.18 -3.13 -12.76
C LEU A 349 -21.14 -4.17 -13.19
N ALA A 350 -21.49 -5.46 -13.24
CA ALA A 350 -20.59 -6.51 -13.67
C ALA A 350 -20.11 -6.31 -15.11
N VAL A 351 -21.03 -6.03 -16.03
CA VAL A 351 -20.70 -5.79 -17.45
C VAL A 351 -19.76 -4.59 -17.62
N ARG A 352 -20.04 -3.48 -16.91
CA ARG A 352 -19.17 -2.29 -16.95
C ARG A 352 -17.80 -2.56 -16.34
N LEU A 353 -17.75 -3.31 -15.23
CA LEU A 353 -16.52 -3.67 -14.58
C LEU A 353 -15.63 -4.56 -15.46
N ASP A 354 -16.23 -5.47 -16.25
CA ASP A 354 -15.49 -6.33 -17.18
C ASP A 354 -14.68 -5.52 -18.18
N GLY A 355 -15.32 -4.55 -18.86
CA GLY A 355 -14.62 -3.68 -19.79
C GLY A 355 -13.50 -2.86 -19.13
N GLN A 356 -13.72 -2.39 -17.91
CA GLN A 356 -12.70 -1.61 -17.19
C GLN A 356 -11.53 -2.46 -16.70
N VAL A 357 -11.78 -3.70 -16.29
CA VAL A 357 -10.73 -4.66 -15.91
C VAL A 357 -9.81 -4.93 -17.10
N GLU A 358 -10.39 -5.19 -18.28
CA GLU A 358 -9.60 -5.38 -19.50
C GLU A 358 -8.75 -4.14 -19.81
N MET A 359 -9.35 -2.95 -19.81
CA MET A 359 -8.62 -1.70 -20.05
C MET A 359 -7.45 -1.51 -19.05
N LEU A 360 -7.67 -1.81 -17.76
CA LEU A 360 -6.66 -1.66 -16.74
C LEU A 360 -5.51 -2.66 -16.93
N LEU A 361 -5.82 -3.91 -17.27
CA LEU A 361 -4.81 -4.94 -17.55
C LEU A 361 -4.05 -4.67 -18.87
N GLU A 362 -4.65 -3.97 -19.81
CA GLU A 362 -3.96 -3.45 -21.00
C GLU A 362 -3.10 -2.21 -20.74
N GLY A 363 -3.10 -1.69 -19.50
CA GLY A 363 -2.37 -0.48 -19.11
C GLY A 363 -3.05 0.81 -19.59
N LYS A 364 -4.35 0.77 -19.85
CA LYS A 364 -5.19 1.93 -20.19
C LYS A 364 -5.87 2.47 -18.93
N ILE A 365 -6.19 3.76 -18.92
CA ILE A 365 -6.95 4.37 -17.82
C ILE A 365 -8.42 4.00 -18.04
N PRO A 366 -9.09 3.35 -17.06
CA PRO A 366 -10.53 3.14 -17.14
C PRO A 366 -11.27 4.49 -17.24
N GLU A 367 -12.31 4.54 -18.04
CA GLU A 367 -13.14 5.74 -18.13
C GLU A 367 -13.79 6.02 -16.77
N ALA A 368 -13.81 7.29 -16.37
CA ALA A 368 -14.48 7.70 -15.15
C ALA A 368 -15.98 7.48 -15.29
N GLY A 369 -16.57 6.64 -14.45
CA GLY A 369 -18.02 6.48 -14.42
C GLY A 369 -18.54 5.04 -14.26
N VAL A 370 -18.01 4.29 -13.28
CA VAL A 370 -18.76 3.15 -12.72
C VAL A 370 -19.42 3.54 -11.42
#